data_e51bf982aecc5aa56ba39bf328fc3580
#
_entry.id   e51bf982aecc5aa56ba39bf328fc3580
#
_cell.length_a   1.000
_cell.length_b   1.000
_cell.length_c   1.000
_cell.angle_alpha   90.00
_cell.angle_beta   90.00
_cell.angle_gamma   90.00
#
_symmetry.space_group_name_H-M   'P 1'
#
loop_
_entity.id
_entity.type
_entity.pdbx_description
1 polymer ?
#
loop_
_entity_poly.entity_id
_entity_poly.type
_entity_poly.pdbx_seq_one_letter_code
_entity_poly.pdbx_strand_id
1 'polypeptide(L)'
;MRTNLVKHNLFVYFFRGTDLYVGNVGDSRCIASTNGEAEALSVDHKPGDILERARIENAGGFVEFNRVNGNLALSRAVGDFAFKNNSSLPPEDQV
;
A
#
# COMPACT_ATOMS: atom_id res chain seq x y z
N MET A 1 15.57 -9.83 20.80
CA MET A 1 14.73 -10.59 19.85
C MET A 1 14.66 -9.84 18.52
N ARG A 2 15.00 -10.51 17.47
CA ARG A 2 14.89 -9.89 16.16
C ARG A 2 13.44 -9.95 15.71
N THR A 3 12.85 -8.80 15.44
CA THR A 3 11.57 -8.74 14.76
C THR A 3 11.80 -9.10 13.30
N ASN A 4 11.31 -10.22 12.86
CA ASN A 4 11.38 -10.56 11.47
C ASN A 4 10.52 -9.58 10.69
N LEU A 5 11.13 -9.00 9.69
CA LEU A 5 10.46 -8.07 8.79
C LEU A 5 9.59 -8.88 7.83
N VAL A 6 8.40 -9.20 8.31
CA VAL A 6 7.39 -9.79 7.47
C VAL A 6 6.64 -8.64 6.83
N LYS A 7 6.81 -8.50 5.54
CA LYS A 7 6.07 -7.54 4.75
C LYS A 7 5.26 -8.29 3.71
N HIS A 8 4.01 -7.93 3.59
CA HIS A 8 3.12 -8.53 2.62
C HIS A 8 2.32 -7.47 1.88
N ASN A 9 2.29 -7.60 0.57
CA ASN A 9 1.18 -7.06 -0.20
C ASN A 9 -0.04 -7.90 0.14
N LEU A 10 -1.14 -7.25 0.39
CA LEU A 10 -2.40 -7.92 0.62
C LEU A 10 -3.39 -7.52 -0.46
N PHE A 11 -3.88 -8.52 -1.15
CA PHE A 11 -4.92 -8.36 -2.15
C PHE A 11 -6.05 -9.35 -1.84
N VAL A 12 -7.28 -8.84 -1.73
CA VAL A 12 -8.46 -9.65 -1.43
C VAL A 12 -9.59 -9.23 -2.36
N TYR A 13 -10.31 -10.21 -2.90
CA TYR A 13 -11.57 -9.95 -3.58
C TYR A 13 -12.61 -10.99 -3.17
N PHE A 14 -13.87 -10.58 -3.13
CA PHE A 14 -14.97 -11.50 -2.91
C PHE A 14 -16.27 -10.99 -3.52
N PHE A 15 -17.16 -11.92 -3.82
CA PHE A 15 -18.48 -11.61 -4.33
C PHE A 15 -19.53 -11.73 -3.22
N ARG A 16 -20.47 -10.78 -3.22
CA ARG A 16 -21.66 -10.85 -2.40
C ARG A 16 -22.86 -10.52 -3.28
N GLY A 17 -23.64 -11.57 -3.65
CA GLY A 17 -24.70 -11.39 -4.66
C GLY A 17 -24.12 -10.96 -6.00
N THR A 18 -24.50 -9.78 -6.47
CA THR A 18 -24.01 -9.17 -7.71
C THR A 18 -22.89 -8.16 -7.48
N ASP A 19 -22.47 -7.96 -6.22
CA ASP A 19 -21.46 -7.01 -5.86
C ASP A 19 -20.09 -7.68 -5.74
N LEU A 20 -19.06 -7.02 -6.24
CA LEU A 20 -17.66 -7.42 -6.10
C LEU A 20 -16.96 -6.43 -5.17
N TYR A 21 -16.38 -6.97 -4.10
CA TYR A 21 -15.58 -6.20 -3.15
C TYR A 21 -14.10 -6.49 -3.40
N VAL A 22 -13.29 -5.44 -3.51
CA VAL A 22 -11.85 -5.54 -3.74
C VAL A 22 -11.13 -4.73 -2.68
N GLY A 23 -10.19 -5.37 -1.98
CA GLY A 23 -9.30 -4.72 -1.02
C GLY A 23 -7.85 -4.88 -1.47
N ASN A 24 -7.07 -3.80 -1.42
CA ASN A 24 -5.68 -3.81 -1.82
C ASN A 24 -4.82 -3.00 -0.85
N VAL A 25 -3.72 -3.61 -0.42
CA VAL A 25 -2.65 -2.96 0.33
C VAL A 25 -1.34 -3.27 -0.39
N GLY A 26 -0.77 -2.26 -1.03
CA GLY A 26 0.46 -2.41 -1.80
C GLY A 26 0.26 -2.08 -3.29
N ASP A 27 1.14 -2.58 -4.12
CA ASP A 27 1.15 -2.29 -5.55
C ASP A 27 0.66 -3.44 -6.44
N SER A 28 -0.02 -4.41 -5.85
CA SER A 28 -0.80 -5.39 -6.61
C SER A 28 -2.02 -4.72 -7.23
N ARG A 29 -2.50 -5.24 -8.34
CA ARG A 29 -3.58 -4.62 -9.09
C ARG A 29 -4.65 -5.63 -9.46
N CYS A 30 -5.91 -5.21 -9.32
CA CYS A 30 -7.06 -5.93 -9.84
C CYS A 30 -7.64 -5.18 -11.03
N ILE A 31 -7.87 -5.91 -12.11
CA ILE A 31 -8.59 -5.41 -13.27
C ILE A 31 -9.73 -6.36 -13.62
N ALA A 32 -10.80 -5.80 -14.15
CA ALA A 32 -11.88 -6.57 -14.75
C ALA A 32 -11.91 -6.33 -16.25
N SER A 33 -12.27 -7.33 -17.02
CA SER A 33 -12.59 -7.16 -18.42
C SER A 33 -14.10 -7.06 -18.57
N THR A 34 -14.57 -5.93 -19.04
CA THR A 34 -15.99 -5.67 -19.29
C THR A 34 -16.17 -5.30 -20.74
N ASN A 35 -16.92 -6.12 -21.48
CA ASN A 35 -17.14 -5.90 -22.92
C ASN A 35 -15.84 -5.73 -23.72
N GLY A 36 -14.78 -6.47 -23.37
CA GLY A 36 -13.49 -6.39 -24.02
C GLY A 36 -12.60 -5.23 -23.59
N GLU A 37 -13.03 -4.44 -22.63
CA GLU A 37 -12.26 -3.32 -22.08
C GLU A 37 -11.77 -3.63 -20.67
N ALA A 38 -10.54 -3.22 -20.35
CA ALA A 38 -9.97 -3.35 -19.03
C ALA A 38 -10.44 -2.21 -18.12
N GLU A 39 -10.93 -2.57 -16.95
CA GLU A 39 -11.36 -1.64 -15.93
C GLU A 39 -10.56 -1.89 -14.65
N ALA A 40 -9.90 -0.85 -14.13
CA ALA A 40 -9.17 -0.97 -12.87
C ALA A 40 -10.16 -1.01 -11.69
N LEU A 41 -10.03 -2.04 -10.85
CA LEU A 41 -10.85 -2.22 -9.65
C LEU A 41 -10.09 -1.90 -8.37
N SER A 42 -8.82 -1.62 -8.44
CA SER A 42 -7.99 -1.23 -7.31
C SER A 42 -7.02 -0.14 -7.73
N VAL A 43 -6.46 0.54 -6.73
CA VAL A 43 -5.43 1.56 -6.92
C VAL A 43 -4.13 1.05 -6.34
N ASP A 44 -3.05 1.11 -7.11
CA ASP A 44 -1.72 0.75 -6.65
C ASP A 44 -1.23 1.78 -5.62
N HIS A 45 -0.62 1.30 -4.55
CA HIS A 45 0.00 2.17 -3.55
C HIS A 45 1.50 2.29 -3.85
N LYS A 46 1.88 3.41 -4.47
CA LYS A 46 3.27 3.67 -4.86
C LYS A 46 3.82 4.89 -4.15
N PRO A 47 5.08 4.86 -3.72
CA PRO A 47 5.68 5.95 -2.95
C PRO A 47 5.68 7.30 -3.66
N GLY A 48 5.76 7.31 -4.98
CA GLY A 48 5.76 8.54 -5.77
C GLY A 48 4.41 9.21 -5.93
N ASP A 49 3.32 8.54 -5.59
CA ASP A 49 1.98 9.14 -5.66
C ASP A 49 1.85 10.27 -4.63
N ILE A 50 1.20 11.36 -5.02
CA ILE A 50 1.15 12.59 -4.22
C ILE A 50 0.63 12.35 -2.80
N LEU A 51 -0.48 11.64 -2.66
CA LEU A 51 -1.07 11.37 -1.34
C LEU A 51 -0.22 10.41 -0.51
N GLU A 52 0.33 9.38 -1.13
CA GLU A 52 1.20 8.42 -0.47
C GLU A 52 2.48 9.09 0.01
N ARG A 53 3.10 9.88 -0.86
CA ARG A 53 4.30 10.64 -0.52
C ARG A 53 4.06 11.60 0.64
N ALA A 54 2.95 12.35 0.62
CA ALA A 54 2.59 13.27 1.70
C ALA A 54 2.46 12.54 3.04
N ARG A 55 1.81 11.38 3.07
CA ARG A 55 1.69 10.57 4.28
C ARG A 55 3.04 10.09 4.78
N ILE A 56 3.89 9.60 3.89
CA ILE A 56 5.24 9.11 4.23
C ILE A 56 6.09 10.24 4.83
N GLU A 57 6.07 11.41 4.21
CA GLU A 57 6.84 12.57 4.69
C GLU A 57 6.29 13.08 6.02
N ASN A 58 4.99 13.12 6.20
CA ASN A 58 4.37 13.49 7.48
C ASN A 58 4.70 12.49 8.60
N ALA A 59 4.92 11.25 8.27
CA ALA A 59 5.33 10.22 9.24
C ALA A 59 6.83 10.26 9.58
N GLY A 60 7.60 11.14 8.94
CA GLY A 60 9.04 11.28 9.17
C GLY A 60 9.91 10.49 8.20
N GLY A 61 9.30 9.83 7.21
CA GLY A 61 10.03 9.17 6.14
C GLY A 61 10.34 10.11 4.97
N PHE A 62 10.90 9.54 3.91
CA PHE A 62 11.15 10.26 2.66
C PHE A 62 10.96 9.31 1.48
N VAL A 63 10.81 9.89 0.30
CA VAL A 63 10.71 9.13 -0.95
C VAL A 63 11.88 9.49 -1.84
N GLU A 64 12.66 8.49 -2.21
CA GLU A 64 13.82 8.63 -3.09
C GLU A 64 13.83 7.46 -4.08
N PHE A 65 14.04 7.76 -5.35
CA PHE A 65 13.99 6.77 -6.43
C PHE A 65 12.68 5.96 -6.44
N ASN A 66 11.57 6.63 -6.16
CA ASN A 66 10.24 6.01 -6.03
C ASN A 66 10.19 4.88 -4.98
N ARG A 67 10.99 5.03 -3.93
CA ARG A 67 11.06 4.09 -2.81
C ARG A 67 10.95 4.82 -1.48
N VAL A 68 10.28 4.21 -0.52
CA VAL A 68 10.22 4.72 0.85
C VAL A 68 11.60 4.55 1.48
N ASN A 69 12.15 5.64 2.00
CA ASN A 69 13.49 5.69 2.59
C ASN A 69 14.58 5.09 1.68
N GLY A 70 14.37 5.17 0.37
CA GLY A 70 15.28 4.61 -0.61
C GLY A 70 15.25 3.08 -0.75
N ASN A 71 14.38 2.38 -0.02
CA ASN A 71 14.37 0.91 0.08
C ASN A 71 13.07 0.26 -0.40
N LEU A 72 11.95 0.64 0.20
CA LEU A 72 10.67 -0.01 -0.04
C LEU A 72 10.00 0.48 -1.31
N ALA A 73 9.75 -0.41 -2.24
CA ALA A 73 9.21 -0.06 -3.57
C ALA A 73 7.70 0.18 -3.59
N LEU A 74 7.02 -0.07 -2.49
CA LEU A 74 5.59 0.16 -2.34
C LEU A 74 5.35 1.08 -1.15
N SER A 75 4.18 1.72 -1.11
CA SER A 75 3.88 2.70 -0.06
C SER A 75 2.99 2.16 1.05
N ARG A 76 2.45 0.95 0.88
CA ARG A 76 1.66 0.28 1.92
C ARG A 76 1.95 -1.21 1.92
N ALA A 77 2.04 -1.77 3.11
CA ALA A 77 2.23 -3.20 3.32
C ALA A 77 1.65 -3.59 4.66
N VAL A 78 1.29 -4.85 4.80
CA VAL A 78 0.96 -5.44 6.10
C VAL A 78 2.27 -5.84 6.77
N GLY A 79 2.46 -5.44 8.01
CA GLY A 79 3.72 -5.67 8.72
C GLY A 79 4.75 -4.57 8.42
N ASP A 80 5.96 -4.96 8.14
CA ASP A 80 7.11 -4.09 7.81
C ASP A 80 7.35 -2.99 8.87
N PHE A 81 7.41 -3.41 10.12
CA PHE A 81 7.40 -2.52 11.29
C PHE A 81 8.61 -1.58 11.37
N ALA A 82 9.68 -1.87 10.65
CA ALA A 82 10.83 -0.97 10.58
C ALA A 82 10.48 0.43 10.04
N PHE A 83 9.40 0.51 9.25
CA PHE A 83 8.89 1.77 8.70
C PHE A 83 7.77 2.41 9.54
N LYS A 84 7.30 1.73 10.59
CA LYS A 84 6.08 2.08 11.33
C LYS A 84 6.36 2.32 12.81
N ASN A 85 7.34 3.16 13.10
CA ASN A 85 7.80 3.37 14.48
C ASN A 85 7.62 4.81 14.97
N ASN A 86 6.79 5.60 14.32
CA ASN A 86 6.45 6.94 14.79
C ASN A 86 5.36 6.85 15.86
N SER A 87 5.75 6.88 17.12
CA SER A 87 4.83 6.72 18.25
C SER A 87 3.85 7.88 18.44
N SER A 88 4.05 9.01 17.75
CA SER A 88 3.15 10.15 17.82
C SER A 88 1.99 10.09 16.82
N LEU A 89 1.98 9.08 15.95
CA LEU A 89 0.97 8.94 14.91
C LEU A 89 0.15 7.65 15.08
N PRO A 90 -1.15 7.68 14.72
CA PRO A 90 -1.95 6.47 14.68
C PRO A 90 -1.50 5.54 13.53
N PRO A 91 -1.93 4.26 13.54
CA PRO A 91 -1.50 3.29 12.55
C PRO A 91 -1.75 3.69 11.09
N GLU A 92 -2.85 4.34 10.81
CA GLU A 92 -3.24 4.77 9.46
C GLU A 92 -2.34 5.87 8.88
N ASP A 93 -1.66 6.63 9.74
CA ASP A 93 -0.78 7.74 9.35
C ASP A 93 0.70 7.38 9.35
N GLN A 94 1.04 6.14 9.72
CA GLN A 94 2.41 5.64 9.65
C GLN A 94 2.88 5.50 8.18
N VAL A 95 4.18 5.32 8.04
CA VAL A 95 4.76 4.99 6.74
C VAL A 95 4.19 3.70 6.18
#